data_cd802a8319ab3b56d30dc81108109439
#
_entry.id   cd802a8319ab3b56d30dc81108109439
#
_cell.length_a   1.000
_cell.length_b   1.000
_cell.length_c   1.000
_cell.angle_alpha   90.00
_cell.angle_beta   90.00
_cell.angle_gamma   90.00
#
_symmetry.space_group_name_H-M   'P 1'
#
loop_
_entity.id
_entity.type
_entity.pdbx_description
1 polymer ?
#
loop_
_entity_poly.entity_id
_entity_poly.type
_entity_poly.pdbx_seq_one_letter_code
_entity_poly.pdbx_strand_id
1 'polypeptide(L)'
;RNIELLKKQIEEFKPLAIYVGAEEEAIKIKNEYSFIEDIYFGENGLAELAKNSDYDIILTAVSGAIGIDATVEAIKREKRIALANKETMVSAGTYINRLLKEYPKAEIIPVDSEHSALFQSLQGFKKENVKKLIITASGGTFRGKTLEFLENVTVEEALKHPNWSMGKKITIDS
;
A
#
# COMPACT_ATOMS: atom_id res chain seq x y z
N ARG A 1 -4.32 -5.42 -14.00
CA ARG A 1 -5.77 -5.69 -14.11
C ARG A 1 -6.48 -4.68 -15.01
N ASN A 2 -6.05 -3.43 -15.05
CA ASN A 2 -6.59 -2.40 -15.94
C ASN A 2 -5.48 -1.92 -16.88
N ILE A 3 -5.33 -2.63 -17.99
CA ILE A 3 -4.27 -2.38 -18.96
C ILE A 3 -4.45 -1.03 -19.65
N GLU A 4 -5.68 -0.62 -19.93
CA GLU A 4 -5.97 0.68 -20.55
C GLU A 4 -5.54 1.84 -19.66
N LEU A 5 -5.76 1.73 -18.33
CA LEU A 5 -5.27 2.72 -17.39
C LEU A 5 -3.74 2.72 -17.30
N LEU A 6 -3.12 1.52 -17.30
CA LEU A 6 -1.67 1.38 -17.28
C LEU A 6 -1.05 2.04 -18.52
N LYS A 7 -1.61 1.85 -19.71
CA LYS A 7 -1.14 2.50 -20.94
C LYS A 7 -1.18 4.02 -20.83
N LYS A 8 -2.28 4.59 -20.33
CA LYS A 8 -2.37 6.04 -20.08
C LYS A 8 -1.28 6.52 -19.13
N GLN A 9 -1.01 5.77 -18.05
CA GLN A 9 0.06 6.08 -17.11
C GLN A 9 1.46 5.96 -17.75
N ILE A 10 1.69 4.97 -18.59
CA ILE A 10 2.92 4.81 -19.35
C ILE A 10 3.14 6.02 -20.28
N GLU A 11 2.10 6.47 -20.97
CA GLU A 11 2.17 7.63 -21.86
C GLU A 11 2.43 8.93 -21.12
N GLU A 12 1.84 9.10 -19.93
CA GLU A 12 1.97 10.29 -19.12
C GLU A 12 3.32 10.37 -18.40
N PHE A 13 3.71 9.27 -17.72
CA PHE A 13 4.85 9.27 -16.81
C PHE A 13 6.14 8.67 -17.38
N LYS A 14 6.07 8.00 -18.53
CA LYS A 14 7.21 7.37 -19.21
C LYS A 14 8.10 6.54 -18.26
N PRO A 15 7.55 5.56 -17.50
CA PRO A 15 8.33 4.77 -16.57
C PRO A 15 9.38 3.93 -17.32
N LEU A 16 10.55 3.74 -16.70
CA LEU A 16 11.61 2.86 -17.23
C LEU A 16 11.30 1.38 -16.98
N ALA A 17 10.59 1.08 -15.88
CA ALA A 17 10.21 -0.27 -15.52
C ALA A 17 8.75 -0.34 -15.10
N ILE A 18 8.08 -1.45 -15.42
CA ILE A 18 6.68 -1.70 -15.04
C ILE A 18 6.47 -3.15 -14.60
N TYR A 19 5.34 -3.38 -13.92
CA TYR A 19 4.82 -4.70 -13.60
C TYR A 19 3.44 -4.91 -14.22
N VAL A 20 3.23 -6.10 -14.77
CA VAL A 20 1.93 -6.60 -15.26
C VAL A 20 1.64 -7.99 -14.71
N GLY A 21 0.35 -8.38 -14.68
CA GLY A 21 -0.04 -9.66 -14.09
C GLY A 21 0.35 -10.88 -14.93
N ALA A 22 0.34 -10.77 -16.26
CA ALA A 22 0.54 -11.86 -17.18
C ALA A 22 1.65 -11.58 -18.21
N GLU A 23 2.37 -12.62 -18.59
CA GLU A 23 3.45 -12.55 -19.58
C GLU A 23 2.97 -12.07 -20.95
N GLU A 24 1.79 -12.50 -21.37
CA GLU A 24 1.20 -12.09 -22.65
C GLU A 24 0.97 -10.56 -22.73
N GLU A 25 0.59 -9.95 -21.60
CA GLU A 25 0.44 -8.51 -21.50
C GLU A 25 1.79 -7.79 -21.52
N ALA A 26 2.80 -8.37 -20.88
CA ALA A 26 4.17 -7.85 -20.90
C ALA A 26 4.71 -7.77 -22.34
N ILE A 27 4.53 -8.83 -23.11
CA ILE A 27 4.95 -8.91 -24.54
C ILE A 27 4.23 -7.82 -25.36
N LYS A 28 2.92 -7.66 -25.20
CA LYS A 28 2.14 -6.64 -25.93
C LYS A 28 2.63 -5.22 -25.61
N ILE A 29 2.83 -4.92 -24.33
CA ILE A 29 3.30 -3.60 -23.90
C ILE A 29 4.74 -3.34 -24.38
N LYS A 30 5.63 -4.34 -24.32
CA LYS A 30 7.01 -4.18 -24.80
C LYS A 30 7.07 -3.85 -26.29
N ASN A 31 6.19 -4.45 -27.10
CA ASN A 31 6.10 -4.17 -28.53
C ASN A 31 5.54 -2.77 -28.83
N GLU A 32 4.64 -2.27 -27.98
CA GLU A 32 4.00 -0.96 -28.14
C GLU A 32 4.87 0.20 -27.58
N TYR A 33 5.60 -0.05 -26.49
CA TYR A 33 6.39 0.97 -25.77
C TYR A 33 7.87 0.53 -25.68
N SER A 34 8.62 0.76 -26.74
CA SER A 34 10.03 0.33 -26.82
C SER A 34 10.98 1.00 -25.84
N PHE A 35 10.59 2.16 -25.28
CA PHE A 35 11.39 2.90 -24.30
C PHE A 35 11.37 2.29 -22.90
N ILE A 36 10.41 1.39 -22.60
CA ILE A 36 10.39 0.68 -21.31
C ILE A 36 11.55 -0.32 -21.28
N GLU A 37 12.47 -0.15 -20.37
CA GLU A 37 13.64 -1.00 -20.25
C GLU A 37 13.27 -2.40 -19.75
N ASP A 38 12.55 -2.45 -18.61
CA ASP A 38 12.19 -3.68 -17.93
C ASP A 38 10.68 -3.84 -17.75
N ILE A 39 10.17 -5.05 -18.02
CA ILE A 39 8.79 -5.41 -17.73
C ILE A 39 8.78 -6.69 -16.89
N TYR A 40 8.34 -6.56 -15.66
CA TYR A 40 8.18 -7.65 -14.72
C TYR A 40 6.76 -8.20 -14.76
N PHE A 41 6.60 -9.51 -14.57
CA PHE A 41 5.28 -10.15 -14.60
C PHE A 41 5.23 -11.38 -13.68
N GLY A 42 4.02 -11.93 -13.50
CA GLY A 42 3.81 -13.11 -12.67
C GLY A 42 3.89 -12.86 -11.17
N GLU A 43 3.96 -13.93 -10.39
CA GLU A 43 3.82 -13.90 -8.94
C GLU A 43 4.90 -13.08 -8.23
N ASN A 44 6.14 -13.20 -8.65
CA ASN A 44 7.28 -12.50 -8.04
C ASN A 44 7.58 -11.14 -8.68
N GLY A 45 6.88 -10.76 -9.73
CA GLY A 45 7.22 -9.59 -10.55
C GLY A 45 7.25 -8.27 -9.78
N LEU A 46 6.40 -8.06 -8.77
CA LEU A 46 6.46 -6.88 -7.92
C LEU A 46 7.71 -6.83 -7.04
N ALA A 47 8.13 -7.97 -6.51
CA ALA A 47 9.37 -8.07 -5.73
C ALA A 47 10.58 -7.84 -6.62
N GLU A 48 10.59 -8.41 -7.83
CA GLU A 48 11.66 -8.19 -8.81
C GLU A 48 11.74 -6.74 -9.28
N LEU A 49 10.61 -6.09 -9.51
CA LEU A 49 10.54 -4.65 -9.80
C LEU A 49 11.19 -3.84 -8.67
N ALA A 50 10.81 -4.09 -7.43
CA ALA A 50 11.38 -3.41 -6.26
C ALA A 50 12.88 -3.71 -6.07
N LYS A 51 13.32 -4.92 -6.40
CA LYS A 51 14.71 -5.36 -6.27
C LYS A 51 15.63 -4.76 -7.32
N ASN A 52 15.19 -4.68 -8.58
CA ASN A 52 16.05 -4.42 -9.72
C ASN A 52 15.96 -2.98 -10.25
N SER A 53 14.84 -2.26 -10.00
CA SER A 53 14.70 -0.87 -10.45
C SER A 53 15.55 0.09 -9.63
N ASP A 54 15.98 1.19 -10.23
CA ASP A 54 16.67 2.26 -9.53
C ASP A 54 15.65 3.30 -9.01
N TYR A 55 15.66 3.55 -7.70
CA TYR A 55 14.80 4.52 -7.02
C TYR A 55 15.36 4.90 -5.65
N ASP A 56 15.01 6.05 -5.15
CA ASP A 56 15.31 6.50 -3.77
C ASP A 56 14.16 6.17 -2.82
N ILE A 57 12.93 6.27 -3.31
CA ILE A 57 11.71 6.08 -2.54
C ILE A 57 10.79 5.11 -3.28
N ILE A 58 10.23 4.15 -2.56
CA ILE A 58 9.14 3.30 -3.05
C ILE A 58 7.84 3.62 -2.31
N LEU A 59 6.76 3.87 -3.05
CA LEU A 59 5.40 3.96 -2.51
C LEU A 59 4.73 2.59 -2.64
N THR A 60 4.48 1.92 -1.51
CA THR A 60 3.74 0.66 -1.48
C THR A 60 2.27 0.93 -1.20
N ALA A 61 1.47 1.05 -2.26
CA ALA A 61 0.04 1.38 -2.21
C ALA A 61 -0.84 0.28 -2.85
N VAL A 62 -0.33 -0.94 -2.95
CA VAL A 62 -1.07 -2.12 -3.42
C VAL A 62 -1.98 -2.65 -2.32
N SER A 63 -3.08 -3.31 -2.68
CA SER A 63 -4.05 -3.87 -1.71
C SER A 63 -3.67 -5.29 -1.29
N GLY A 64 -3.83 -5.61 0.00
CA GLY A 64 -3.61 -6.95 0.55
C GLY A 64 -2.13 -7.30 0.73
N ALA A 65 -1.84 -8.59 0.91
CA ALA A 65 -0.50 -9.07 1.26
C ALA A 65 0.54 -9.00 0.12
N ILE A 66 0.12 -8.73 -1.11
CA ILE A 66 1.00 -8.71 -2.30
C ILE A 66 2.12 -7.65 -2.20
N GLY A 67 1.98 -6.64 -1.33
CA GLY A 67 2.99 -5.61 -1.11
C GLY A 67 4.15 -6.03 -0.19
N ILE A 68 4.03 -7.17 0.50
CA ILE A 68 5.01 -7.61 1.52
C ILE A 68 6.39 -7.82 0.88
N ASP A 69 6.46 -8.61 -0.18
CA ASP A 69 7.74 -9.00 -0.79
C ASP A 69 8.46 -7.79 -1.41
N ALA A 70 7.72 -6.89 -2.07
CA ALA A 70 8.28 -5.64 -2.59
C ALA A 70 8.82 -4.75 -1.46
N THR A 71 8.11 -4.67 -0.32
CA THR A 71 8.58 -3.95 0.88
C THR A 71 9.84 -4.57 1.45
N VAL A 72 9.90 -5.90 1.53
CA VAL A 72 11.09 -6.65 2.00
C VAL A 72 12.29 -6.36 1.12
N GLU A 73 12.15 -6.41 -0.20
CA GLU A 73 13.25 -6.11 -1.12
C GLU A 73 13.71 -4.64 -1.01
N ALA A 74 12.78 -3.69 -0.83
CA ALA A 74 13.13 -2.29 -0.59
C ALA A 74 13.92 -2.08 0.71
N ILE A 75 13.55 -2.79 1.80
CA ILE A 75 14.28 -2.76 3.08
C ILE A 75 15.71 -3.30 2.90
N LYS A 76 15.88 -4.46 2.25
CA LYS A 76 17.20 -5.05 1.99
C LYS A 76 18.11 -4.13 1.16
N ARG A 77 17.52 -3.29 0.33
CA ARG A 77 18.22 -2.25 -0.45
C ARG A 77 18.41 -0.93 0.31
N GLU A 78 18.02 -0.89 1.57
CA GLU A 78 18.15 0.28 2.44
C GLU A 78 17.46 1.53 1.86
N LYS A 79 16.31 1.33 1.19
CA LYS A 79 15.54 2.42 0.58
C LYS A 79 14.53 3.03 1.56
N ARG A 80 14.02 4.21 1.22
CA ARG A 80 12.89 4.82 1.92
C ARG A 80 11.58 4.25 1.39
N ILE A 81 10.74 3.74 2.29
CA ILE A 81 9.47 3.11 1.97
C ILE A 81 8.32 4.01 2.46
N ALA A 82 7.57 4.61 1.55
CA ALA A 82 6.32 5.28 1.81
C ALA A 82 5.20 4.23 1.88
N LEU A 83 4.83 3.80 3.08
CA LEU A 83 3.95 2.65 3.32
C LEU A 83 2.50 3.06 3.45
N ALA A 84 1.71 2.86 2.40
CA ALA A 84 0.25 2.96 2.42
C ALA A 84 -0.43 1.58 2.63
N ASN A 85 0.27 0.49 2.31
CA ASN A 85 -0.19 -0.89 2.49
C ASN A 85 0.00 -1.34 3.94
N LYS A 86 -0.96 -1.04 4.81
CA LYS A 86 -0.93 -1.42 6.24
C LYS A 86 -0.93 -2.92 6.48
N GLU A 87 -1.47 -3.69 5.55
CA GLU A 87 -1.51 -5.15 5.60
C GLU A 87 -0.10 -5.76 5.69
N THR A 88 0.90 -5.10 5.16
CA THR A 88 2.32 -5.48 5.34
C THR A 88 2.71 -5.53 6.81
N MET A 89 2.35 -4.52 7.60
CA MET A 89 2.66 -4.49 9.03
C MET A 89 1.76 -5.41 9.86
N VAL A 90 0.50 -5.55 9.48
CA VAL A 90 -0.45 -6.46 10.16
C VAL A 90 -0.03 -7.92 9.98
N SER A 91 0.34 -8.32 8.77
CA SER A 91 0.65 -9.73 8.46
C SER A 91 2.11 -10.10 8.71
N ALA A 92 3.05 -9.18 8.51
CA ALA A 92 4.48 -9.44 8.56
C ALA A 92 5.27 -8.50 9.49
N GLY A 93 4.62 -7.73 10.36
CA GLY A 93 5.25 -6.67 11.16
C GLY A 93 6.41 -7.15 12.01
N THR A 94 6.34 -8.33 12.62
CA THR A 94 7.45 -8.92 13.39
C THR A 94 8.68 -9.16 12.49
N TYR A 95 8.46 -9.68 11.28
CA TYR A 95 9.52 -9.91 10.31
C TYR A 95 10.11 -8.60 9.77
N ILE A 96 9.25 -7.66 9.40
CA ILE A 96 9.65 -6.32 8.94
C ILE A 96 10.49 -5.60 10.00
N ASN A 97 10.05 -5.61 11.26
CA ASN A 97 10.79 -4.99 12.37
C ASN A 97 12.17 -5.65 12.61
N ARG A 98 12.31 -6.94 12.35
CA ARG A 98 13.62 -7.62 12.39
C ARG A 98 14.51 -7.14 11.26
N LEU A 99 13.99 -7.08 10.03
CA LEU A 99 14.74 -6.58 8.87
C LEU A 99 15.21 -5.13 9.04
N LEU A 100 14.37 -4.25 9.60
CA LEU A 100 14.76 -2.86 9.88
C LEU A 100 15.91 -2.72 10.89
N LYS A 101 16.10 -3.71 11.77
CA LYS A 101 17.29 -3.76 12.64
C LYS A 101 18.53 -4.24 11.91
N GLU A 102 18.35 -5.14 10.94
CA GLU A 102 19.42 -5.70 10.12
C GLU A 102 19.88 -4.71 9.04
N TYR A 103 18.94 -3.92 8.50
CA TYR A 103 19.16 -2.89 7.47
C TYR A 103 18.82 -1.49 7.99
N PRO A 104 19.69 -0.88 8.84
CA PRO A 104 19.34 0.30 9.63
C PRO A 104 19.21 1.60 8.84
N LYS A 105 19.61 1.64 7.58
CA LYS A 105 19.40 2.82 6.70
C LYS A 105 18.05 2.78 6.01
N ALA A 106 17.36 1.62 6.00
CA ALA A 106 15.99 1.55 5.51
C ALA A 106 15.05 2.33 6.43
N GLU A 107 14.13 3.09 5.83
CA GLU A 107 13.19 3.91 6.58
C GLU A 107 11.76 3.65 6.11
N ILE A 108 10.85 3.33 7.03
CA ILE A 108 9.42 3.25 6.73
C ILE A 108 8.74 4.53 7.19
N ILE A 109 8.13 5.24 6.23
CA ILE A 109 7.30 6.41 6.45
C ILE A 109 5.83 5.99 6.22
N PRO A 110 4.95 6.09 7.24
CA PRO A 110 3.55 5.74 7.06
C PRO A 110 2.82 6.77 6.21
N VAL A 111 2.04 6.28 5.23
CA VAL A 111 1.16 7.07 4.37
C VAL A 111 -0.31 6.84 4.70
N ASP A 112 -0.65 5.67 5.24
CA ASP A 112 -1.98 5.41 5.80
C ASP A 112 -2.38 6.52 6.80
N SER A 113 -3.60 7.05 6.70
CA SER A 113 -4.00 8.31 7.35
C SER A 113 -3.78 8.32 8.85
N GLU A 114 -4.23 7.28 9.56
CA GLU A 114 -4.15 7.19 11.01
C GLU A 114 -2.70 7.00 11.48
N HIS A 115 -1.95 6.15 10.79
CA HIS A 115 -0.54 5.93 11.10
C HIS A 115 0.30 7.17 10.80
N SER A 116 0.04 7.85 9.69
CA SER A 116 0.71 9.10 9.31
C SER A 116 0.41 10.22 10.31
N ALA A 117 -0.84 10.35 10.76
CA ALA A 117 -1.23 11.34 11.78
C ALA A 117 -0.47 11.13 13.08
N LEU A 118 -0.37 9.90 13.57
CA LEU A 118 0.43 9.56 14.77
C LEU A 118 1.91 9.83 14.54
N PHE A 119 2.45 9.41 13.41
CA PHE A 119 3.85 9.63 13.04
C PHE A 119 4.20 11.12 13.04
N GLN A 120 3.41 11.95 12.38
CA GLN A 120 3.62 13.39 12.31
C GLN A 120 3.47 14.06 13.67
N SER A 121 2.47 13.66 14.48
CA SER A 121 2.23 14.20 15.81
C SER A 121 3.36 13.88 16.81
N LEU A 122 4.11 12.81 16.57
CA LEU A 122 5.23 12.39 17.41
C LEU A 122 6.57 13.03 17.01
N GLN A 123 6.63 13.71 15.86
CA GLN A 123 7.89 14.33 15.42
C GLN A 123 8.39 15.38 16.43
N GLY A 124 9.67 15.28 16.77
CA GLY A 124 10.31 16.17 17.71
C GLY A 124 10.07 15.87 19.20
N PHE A 125 9.26 14.86 19.53
CA PHE A 125 9.03 14.43 20.91
C PHE A 125 9.84 13.18 21.25
N LYS A 126 10.34 13.12 22.49
CA LYS A 126 10.96 11.91 23.03
C LYS A 126 9.88 10.91 23.46
N LYS A 127 10.14 9.61 23.28
CA LYS A 127 9.17 8.55 23.62
C LYS A 127 8.72 8.59 25.09
N GLU A 128 9.63 8.92 26.00
CA GLU A 128 9.35 9.04 27.45
C GLU A 128 8.36 10.17 27.80
N ASN A 129 8.18 11.13 26.90
CA ASN A 129 7.22 12.22 27.09
C ASN A 129 5.80 11.88 26.60
N VAL A 130 5.64 10.72 25.94
CA VAL A 130 4.34 10.30 25.38
C VAL A 130 3.57 9.52 26.43
N LYS A 131 2.48 10.13 26.96
CA LYS A 131 1.62 9.50 27.96
C LYS A 131 0.69 8.45 27.37
N LYS A 132 0.11 8.72 26.20
CA LYS A 132 -0.79 7.80 25.48
C LYS A 132 -0.91 8.20 24.00
N LEU A 133 -1.27 7.24 23.17
CA LEU A 133 -1.69 7.44 21.78
C LEU A 133 -3.20 7.31 21.69
N ILE A 134 -3.84 8.22 20.96
CA ILE A 134 -5.29 8.18 20.71
C ILE A 134 -5.48 8.10 19.19
N ILE A 135 -6.00 6.96 18.73
CA ILE A 135 -6.34 6.75 17.34
C ILE A 135 -7.83 7.03 17.16
N THR A 136 -8.15 7.94 16.25
CA THR A 136 -9.53 8.26 15.90
C THR A 136 -9.96 7.44 14.68
N ALA A 137 -11.25 7.13 14.60
CA ALA A 137 -11.85 6.44 13.46
C ALA A 137 -13.26 6.98 13.20
N SER A 138 -13.77 6.79 11.98
CA SER A 138 -15.15 7.18 11.64
C SER A 138 -16.19 6.37 12.40
N GLY A 139 -15.86 5.14 12.72
CA GLY A 139 -16.74 4.15 13.33
C GLY A 139 -17.57 3.36 12.32
N GLY A 140 -17.35 3.58 11.02
CA GLY A 140 -17.97 2.82 9.93
C GLY A 140 -19.45 3.11 9.70
N THR A 141 -20.01 2.35 8.75
CA THR A 141 -21.39 2.51 8.27
C THR A 141 -22.44 2.24 9.36
N PHE A 142 -22.13 1.36 10.29
CA PHE A 142 -23.09 0.87 11.28
C PHE A 142 -22.89 1.42 12.69
N ARG A 143 -22.08 2.45 12.83
CA ARG A 143 -21.85 3.10 14.12
C ARG A 143 -23.18 3.51 14.78
N GLY A 144 -23.42 3.04 16.02
CA GLY A 144 -24.61 3.33 16.82
C GLY A 144 -25.87 2.59 16.38
N LYS A 145 -25.79 1.63 15.46
CA LYS A 145 -26.90 0.76 15.09
C LYS A 145 -27.05 -0.40 16.06
N THR A 146 -28.27 -0.90 16.24
CA THR A 146 -28.60 -2.05 17.11
C THR A 146 -28.29 -3.38 16.38
N LEU A 147 -28.15 -4.47 17.15
CA LEU A 147 -27.99 -5.80 16.57
C LEU A 147 -29.19 -6.19 15.68
N GLU A 148 -30.41 -5.89 16.10
CA GLU A 148 -31.63 -6.12 15.34
C GLU A 148 -31.61 -5.42 13.96
N PHE A 149 -31.08 -4.19 13.90
CA PHE A 149 -30.85 -3.49 12.64
C PHE A 149 -29.85 -4.25 11.77
N LEU A 150 -28.75 -4.74 12.36
CA LEU A 150 -27.68 -5.43 11.63
C LEU A 150 -28.10 -6.78 11.03
N GLU A 151 -29.09 -7.47 11.61
CA GLU A 151 -29.62 -8.74 11.10
C GLU A 151 -30.26 -8.60 9.71
N ASN A 152 -30.71 -7.41 9.35
CA ASN A 152 -31.47 -7.15 8.12
C ASN A 152 -30.73 -6.25 7.12
N VAL A 153 -29.44 -5.95 7.35
CA VAL A 153 -28.66 -5.05 6.47
C VAL A 153 -28.35 -5.70 5.13
N THR A 154 -28.44 -4.89 4.09
CA THR A 154 -28.05 -5.29 2.73
C THR A 154 -26.59 -4.96 2.44
N VAL A 155 -26.05 -5.57 1.38
CA VAL A 155 -24.69 -5.27 0.88
C VAL A 155 -24.58 -3.80 0.44
N GLU A 156 -25.62 -3.26 -0.18
CA GLU A 156 -25.67 -1.87 -0.62
C GLU A 156 -25.58 -0.91 0.56
N GLU A 157 -26.27 -1.20 1.67
CA GLU A 157 -26.18 -0.40 2.89
C GLU A 157 -24.80 -0.49 3.53
N ALA A 158 -24.19 -1.69 3.57
CA ALA A 158 -22.84 -1.88 4.08
C ALA A 158 -21.77 -1.09 3.30
N LEU A 159 -21.99 -0.90 2.00
CA LEU A 159 -21.08 -0.17 1.12
C LEU A 159 -21.34 1.34 1.08
N LYS A 160 -22.28 1.86 1.87
CA LYS A 160 -22.64 3.29 1.90
C LYS A 160 -22.15 3.95 3.19
N HIS A 161 -20.94 4.51 3.14
CA HIS A 161 -20.41 5.25 4.30
C HIS A 161 -21.26 6.52 4.58
N PRO A 162 -21.63 6.81 5.86
CA PRO A 162 -22.54 7.91 6.18
C PRO A 162 -21.97 9.30 5.89
N ASN A 163 -20.65 9.48 5.93
CA ASN A 163 -20.00 10.79 5.86
C ASN A 163 -19.17 11.00 4.59
N TRP A 164 -18.62 9.94 3.99
CA TRP A 164 -17.66 10.05 2.88
C TRP A 164 -17.98 9.11 1.72
N SER A 165 -17.68 9.57 0.50
CA SER A 165 -17.66 8.73 -0.69
C SER A 165 -16.29 8.09 -0.82
N MET A 166 -16.20 6.80 -0.54
CA MET A 166 -14.95 6.03 -0.52
C MET A 166 -15.07 4.77 -1.38
N GLY A 167 -13.93 4.15 -1.71
CA GLY A 167 -13.91 2.83 -2.34
C GLY A 167 -14.56 1.77 -1.45
N LYS A 168 -15.10 0.70 -2.06
CA LYS A 168 -15.81 -0.38 -1.36
C LYS A 168 -14.99 -0.98 -0.20
N LYS A 169 -13.70 -1.29 -0.45
CA LYS A 169 -12.81 -1.84 0.58
C LYS A 169 -12.66 -0.88 1.78
N ILE A 170 -12.41 0.40 1.51
CA ILE A 170 -12.19 1.40 2.56
C ILE A 170 -13.46 1.58 3.39
N THR A 171 -14.64 1.57 2.76
CA THR A 171 -15.94 1.68 3.44
C THR A 171 -16.19 0.51 4.39
N ILE A 172 -15.83 -0.71 4.00
CA ILE A 172 -15.98 -1.90 4.84
C ILE A 172 -14.98 -1.93 5.99
N ASP A 173 -13.76 -1.45 5.76
CA ASP A 173 -12.68 -1.45 6.75
C ASP A 173 -12.78 -0.29 7.78
N SER A 174 -13.72 0.64 7.57
CA SER A 174 -13.90 1.85 8.41
C SER A 174 -14.36 1.57 9.83
#